data_e50ce682fab58684cbb61798df0a505e
#
_entry.id   e50ce682fab58684cbb61798df0a505e
#
_cell.length_a   1.000
_cell.length_b   1.000
_cell.length_c   1.000
_cell.angle_alpha   90.00
_cell.angle_beta   90.00
_cell.angle_gamma   90.00
#
_symmetry.space_group_name_H-M   'P 1'
#
loop_
_entity.id
_entity.type
_entity.pdbx_description
1 polymer ?
#
loop_
_entity_poly.entity_id
_entity_poly.type
_entity_poly.pdbx_seq_one_letter_code
_entity_poly.pdbx_strand_id
1 'polypeptide(L)'
;MNRGFNIILAAQFFSSLADNVLLFAAIALLKNMDAPAWEIPVLHQFFVFAFIVLAPFVGALSDAMPKGRVMFISNTIKMIGCITLLFGIHPLFAYGFVGIGAALYSPAKYGILTECLPPQRLVWANGWMEGLTVAAIILGAIFGGLLIGHRVEVQVVQQLGGLEFNGGIDTAPEFAVIVTLGLYLMAAILNYFIPKLPIEHVLTKRTPGFLLLDFWRSFLLLWRDPLGQVSLAVTSLFWGAGTSLRFIILAWAALALKLDLEQSTQLTALVAVGLAIGSVIAAKAVPLEHAVKVLPLGIAMGFVVVAMAIVTDWIVAMFLLVLIGSLAGSFLIPMNALLQHRGHKLMGSGHSIAVQNFNENLSILLMLGAYALMIDAGLSIYTIVIVFGLFLSVTMAWLTSKHGRDNKKNKRS
;
A
#
# COMPACT_ATOMS: atom_id res chain seq x y z
N MET A 1 6.86 0.99 24.80
CA MET A 1 7.30 0.85 23.41
C MET A 1 8.83 0.93 23.39
N ASN A 2 9.50 0.06 22.64
CA ASN A 2 10.95 0.07 22.55
C ASN A 2 11.37 1.26 21.66
N ARG A 3 12.41 2.03 22.06
CA ARG A 3 12.89 3.23 21.32
C ARG A 3 13.11 2.95 19.83
N GLY A 4 13.65 1.76 19.51
CA GLY A 4 13.84 1.34 18.12
C GLY A 4 12.55 1.23 17.31
N PHE A 5 11.50 0.68 17.88
CA PHE A 5 10.20 0.56 17.21
C PHE A 5 9.57 1.94 16.91
N ASN A 6 9.71 2.90 17.83
CA ASN A 6 9.21 4.27 17.59
C ASN A 6 9.96 4.95 16.43
N ILE A 7 11.27 4.72 16.31
CA ILE A 7 12.07 5.25 15.19
C ILE A 7 11.60 4.63 13.87
N ILE A 8 11.33 3.32 13.85
CA ILE A 8 10.79 2.64 12.65
C ILE A 8 9.45 3.25 12.25
N LEU A 9 8.53 3.45 13.20
CA LEU A 9 7.22 4.05 12.94
C LEU A 9 7.33 5.48 12.41
N ALA A 10 8.20 6.30 13.01
CA ALA A 10 8.42 7.68 12.56
C ALA A 10 9.04 7.72 11.15
N ALA A 11 10.09 6.92 10.89
CA ALA A 11 10.70 6.82 9.57
C ALA A 11 9.70 6.38 8.48
N GLN A 12 8.87 5.39 8.80
CA GLN A 12 7.78 4.92 7.93
C GLN A 12 6.74 6.01 7.66
N PHE A 13 6.32 6.73 8.70
CA PHE A 13 5.34 7.80 8.56
C PHE A 13 5.84 8.90 7.61
N PHE A 14 7.06 9.42 7.82
CA PHE A 14 7.63 10.45 6.95
C PHE A 14 7.87 9.97 5.53
N SER A 15 8.35 8.73 5.34
CA SER A 15 8.52 8.15 4.00
C SER A 15 7.18 8.01 3.27
N SER A 16 6.14 7.51 3.94
CA SER A 16 4.79 7.39 3.34
C SER A 16 4.11 8.75 3.12
N LEU A 17 4.32 9.71 4.01
CA LEU A 17 3.85 11.08 3.83
C LEU A 17 4.46 11.70 2.58
N ALA A 18 5.78 11.56 2.41
CA ALA A 18 6.51 12.02 1.24
C ALA A 18 6.00 11.37 -0.05
N ASP A 19 5.78 10.05 -0.06
CA ASP A 19 5.24 9.31 -1.22
C ASP A 19 3.89 9.91 -1.68
N ASN A 20 3.02 10.26 -0.73
CA ASN A 20 1.70 10.81 -1.03
C ASN A 20 1.74 12.29 -1.44
N VAL A 21 2.56 13.12 -0.81
CA VAL A 21 2.76 14.52 -1.24
C VAL A 21 3.33 14.57 -2.65
N LEU A 22 4.32 13.71 -2.95
CA LEU A 22 4.95 13.65 -4.26
C LEU A 22 3.98 13.27 -5.37
N LEU A 23 3.03 12.38 -5.10
CA LEU A 23 2.01 12.01 -6.09
C LEU A 23 1.24 13.25 -6.58
N PHE A 24 0.81 14.12 -5.66
CA PHE A 24 0.10 15.36 -6.02
C PHE A 24 1.02 16.35 -6.76
N ALA A 25 2.27 16.50 -6.33
CA ALA A 25 3.25 17.34 -7.02
C ALA A 25 3.51 16.85 -8.46
N ALA A 26 3.70 15.54 -8.65
CA ALA A 26 3.91 14.95 -9.97
C ALA A 26 2.69 15.10 -10.89
N ILE A 27 1.47 14.96 -10.36
CA ILE A 27 0.22 15.22 -11.10
C ILE A 27 0.14 16.70 -11.51
N ALA A 28 0.50 17.62 -10.62
CA ALA A 28 0.49 19.04 -10.90
C ALA A 28 1.55 19.42 -11.97
N LEU A 29 2.74 18.83 -11.91
CA LEU A 29 3.77 18.99 -12.95
C LEU A 29 3.29 18.50 -14.32
N LEU A 30 2.61 17.33 -14.39
CA LEU A 30 2.01 16.86 -15.65
C LEU A 30 0.98 17.85 -16.19
N LYS A 31 0.15 18.43 -15.32
CA LYS A 31 -0.82 19.45 -15.73
C LYS A 31 -0.15 20.73 -16.22
N ASN A 32 0.93 21.18 -15.58
CA ASN A 32 1.68 22.36 -16.00
C ASN A 32 2.40 22.15 -17.35
N MET A 33 2.67 20.90 -17.73
CA MET A 33 3.26 20.52 -19.01
C MET A 33 2.20 20.31 -20.10
N ASP A 34 0.91 20.57 -19.82
CA ASP A 34 -0.22 20.27 -20.73
C ASP A 34 -0.24 18.79 -21.19
N ALA A 35 0.25 17.88 -20.32
CA ALA A 35 0.33 16.47 -20.63
C ALA A 35 -1.07 15.86 -20.86
N PRO A 36 -1.20 14.89 -21.77
CA PRO A 36 -2.47 14.21 -22.03
C PRO A 36 -3.08 13.61 -20.77
N ALA A 37 -4.39 13.69 -20.59
CA ALA A 37 -5.09 13.24 -19.38
C ALA A 37 -4.86 11.76 -19.01
N TRP A 38 -4.52 10.92 -19.99
CA TRP A 38 -4.22 9.50 -19.76
C TRP A 38 -2.89 9.28 -19.01
N GLU A 39 -1.99 10.27 -18.96
CA GLU A 39 -0.72 10.15 -18.25
C GLU A 39 -0.89 10.15 -16.72
N ILE A 40 -1.94 10.79 -16.21
CA ILE A 40 -2.21 10.81 -14.75
C ILE A 40 -2.44 9.41 -14.17
N PRO A 41 -3.32 8.54 -14.71
CA PRO A 41 -3.42 7.17 -14.24
C PRO A 41 -2.17 6.34 -14.53
N VAL A 42 -1.48 6.59 -15.64
CA VAL A 42 -0.24 5.89 -16.01
C VAL A 42 0.90 6.23 -15.05
N LEU A 43 0.94 7.44 -14.49
CA LEU A 43 1.91 7.81 -13.46
C LEU A 43 1.91 6.80 -12.29
N HIS A 44 0.72 6.45 -11.79
CA HIS A 44 0.60 5.44 -10.73
C HIS A 44 1.03 4.04 -11.21
N GLN A 45 0.80 3.70 -12.48
CA GLN A 45 1.20 2.40 -13.04
C GLN A 45 2.73 2.25 -13.10
N PHE A 46 3.47 3.32 -13.41
CA PHE A 46 4.94 3.30 -13.39
C PHE A 46 5.48 3.00 -11.98
N PHE A 47 4.83 3.51 -10.95
CA PHE A 47 5.17 3.20 -9.56
C PHE A 47 4.90 1.73 -9.20
N VAL A 48 3.71 1.22 -9.53
CA VAL A 48 3.30 -0.17 -9.27
C VAL A 48 4.14 -1.17 -10.06
N PHE A 49 4.49 -0.84 -11.30
CA PHE A 49 5.30 -1.69 -12.17
C PHE A 49 6.67 -2.03 -11.56
N ALA A 50 7.28 -1.09 -10.84
CA ALA A 50 8.53 -1.31 -10.12
C ALA A 50 8.41 -2.46 -9.09
N PHE A 51 7.27 -2.59 -8.38
CA PHE A 51 7.04 -3.67 -7.43
C PHE A 51 6.97 -5.05 -8.08
N ILE A 52 6.42 -5.14 -9.28
CA ILE A 52 6.30 -6.42 -10.02
C ILE A 52 7.66 -6.84 -10.58
N VAL A 53 8.32 -5.91 -11.29
CA VAL A 53 9.58 -6.22 -11.99
C VAL A 53 10.73 -6.46 -11.03
N LEU A 54 10.78 -5.71 -9.93
CA LEU A 54 11.87 -5.79 -8.97
C LEU A 54 11.65 -6.82 -7.86
N ALA A 55 10.45 -7.42 -7.73
CA ALA A 55 10.15 -8.40 -6.69
C ALA A 55 11.22 -9.49 -6.51
N PRO A 56 11.79 -10.10 -7.58
CA PRO A 56 12.82 -11.13 -7.44
C PRO A 56 14.13 -10.64 -6.80
N PHE A 57 14.39 -9.35 -6.89
CA PHE A 57 15.66 -8.76 -6.46
C PHE A 57 15.57 -8.11 -5.08
N VAL A 58 14.47 -7.40 -4.80
CA VAL A 58 14.33 -6.58 -3.59
C VAL A 58 14.19 -7.43 -2.32
N GLY A 59 13.58 -8.61 -2.41
CA GLY A 59 13.48 -9.55 -1.29
C GLY A 59 14.84 -10.05 -0.83
N ALA A 60 15.61 -10.58 -1.78
CA ALA A 60 16.97 -11.06 -1.56
C ALA A 60 17.90 -9.95 -1.04
N LEU A 61 17.82 -8.75 -1.62
CA LEU A 61 18.62 -7.60 -1.18
C LEU A 61 18.21 -7.15 0.23
N SER A 62 16.94 -7.18 0.55
CA SER A 62 16.43 -6.85 1.88
C SER A 62 16.92 -7.84 2.95
N ASP A 63 17.03 -9.13 2.64
CA ASP A 63 17.52 -10.14 3.59
C ASP A 63 19.05 -10.15 3.71
N ALA A 64 19.76 -9.65 2.70
CA ALA A 64 21.24 -9.63 2.66
C ALA A 64 21.87 -8.46 3.42
N MET A 65 21.10 -7.51 3.90
CA MET A 65 21.59 -6.31 4.58
C MET A 65 20.72 -5.96 5.81
N PRO A 66 21.27 -5.23 6.81
CA PRO A 66 20.46 -4.71 7.91
C PRO A 66 19.30 -3.87 7.37
N LYS A 67 18.08 -4.16 7.81
CA LYS A 67 16.83 -3.55 7.27
C LYS A 67 16.86 -2.02 7.30
N GLY A 68 17.38 -1.41 8.39
CA GLY A 68 17.53 0.05 8.47
C GLY A 68 18.40 0.62 7.35
N ARG A 69 19.46 -0.11 6.93
CA ARG A 69 20.32 0.30 5.81
C ARG A 69 19.59 0.19 4.47
N VAL A 70 18.80 -0.86 4.28
CA VAL A 70 17.96 -1.01 3.08
C VAL A 70 16.97 0.14 2.99
N MET A 71 16.28 0.48 4.10
CA MET A 71 15.33 1.59 4.16
C MET A 71 16.00 2.96 3.91
N PHE A 72 17.25 3.15 4.40
CA PHE A 72 18.06 4.34 4.11
C PHE A 72 18.35 4.47 2.60
N ILE A 73 18.88 3.39 1.98
CA ILE A 73 19.18 3.35 0.53
C ILE A 73 17.89 3.60 -0.27
N SER A 74 16.79 3.01 0.12
CA SER A 74 15.49 3.18 -0.54
C SER A 74 15.03 4.64 -0.56
N ASN A 75 15.10 5.34 0.58
CA ASN A 75 14.77 6.77 0.63
C ASN A 75 15.77 7.62 -0.16
N THR A 76 17.05 7.24 -0.22
CA THR A 76 18.03 7.91 -1.09
C THR A 76 17.67 7.76 -2.56
N ILE A 77 17.22 6.59 -3.01
CA ILE A 77 16.73 6.38 -4.38
C ILE A 77 15.50 7.26 -4.65
N LYS A 78 14.56 7.35 -3.71
CA LYS A 78 13.38 8.23 -3.83
C LYS A 78 13.78 9.70 -3.91
N MET A 79 14.79 10.13 -3.14
CA MET A 79 15.35 11.49 -3.24
C MET A 79 15.93 11.77 -4.64
N ILE A 80 16.65 10.80 -5.23
CA ILE A 80 17.15 10.92 -6.61
C ILE A 80 15.97 11.12 -7.57
N GLY A 81 14.86 10.37 -7.41
CA GLY A 81 13.64 10.58 -8.19
C GLY A 81 13.08 12.01 -8.06
N CYS A 82 13.06 12.59 -6.86
CA CYS A 82 12.67 13.98 -6.66
C CYS A 82 13.62 14.95 -7.36
N ILE A 83 14.93 14.72 -7.26
CA ILE A 83 15.95 15.55 -7.91
C ILE A 83 15.78 15.51 -9.44
N THR A 84 15.49 14.34 -10.03
CA THR A 84 15.25 14.23 -11.47
C THR A 84 14.03 15.03 -11.92
N LEU A 85 12.98 15.15 -11.08
CA LEU A 85 11.83 16.02 -11.34
C LEU A 85 12.25 17.50 -11.42
N LEU A 86 13.08 17.95 -10.48
CA LEU A 86 13.58 19.32 -10.45
C LEU A 86 14.49 19.66 -11.65
N PHE A 87 15.16 18.66 -12.22
CA PHE A 87 15.93 18.80 -13.47
C PHE A 87 15.09 18.68 -14.75
N GLY A 88 13.76 18.70 -14.66
CA GLY A 88 12.86 18.66 -15.81
C GLY A 88 12.71 17.30 -16.47
N ILE A 89 13.14 16.22 -15.82
CA ILE A 89 12.85 14.87 -16.34
C ILE A 89 11.34 14.62 -16.22
N HIS A 90 10.77 14.05 -17.28
CA HIS A 90 9.33 13.78 -17.37
C HIS A 90 8.79 13.05 -16.14
N PRO A 91 7.67 13.51 -15.52
CA PRO A 91 7.17 12.99 -14.26
C PRO A 91 6.93 11.48 -14.23
N LEU A 92 6.53 10.87 -15.34
CA LEU A 92 6.34 9.42 -15.44
C LEU A 92 7.61 8.64 -15.09
N PHE A 93 8.75 9.03 -15.67
CA PHE A 93 10.03 8.34 -15.44
C PHE A 93 10.58 8.64 -14.05
N ALA A 94 10.55 9.91 -13.64
CA ALA A 94 11.02 10.31 -12.32
C ALA A 94 10.22 9.64 -11.19
N TYR A 95 8.90 9.56 -11.32
CA TYR A 95 8.05 8.85 -10.36
C TYR A 95 8.25 7.33 -10.40
N GLY A 96 8.62 6.79 -11.56
CA GLY A 96 9.08 5.39 -11.69
C GLY A 96 10.33 5.11 -10.84
N PHE A 97 11.31 6.02 -10.80
CA PHE A 97 12.48 5.92 -9.90
C PHE A 97 12.06 5.91 -8.43
N VAL A 98 11.10 6.73 -8.05
CA VAL A 98 10.54 6.69 -6.69
C VAL A 98 9.89 5.34 -6.41
N GLY A 99 9.21 4.75 -7.39
CA GLY A 99 8.65 3.39 -7.33
C GLY A 99 9.72 2.32 -7.07
N ILE A 100 10.91 2.44 -7.68
CA ILE A 100 12.06 1.55 -7.40
C ILE A 100 12.45 1.63 -5.91
N GLY A 101 12.58 2.85 -5.38
CA GLY A 101 12.86 3.06 -3.96
C GLY A 101 11.76 2.48 -3.06
N ALA A 102 10.50 2.68 -3.42
CA ALA A 102 9.37 2.16 -2.67
C ALA A 102 9.30 0.62 -2.68
N ALA A 103 9.56 0.00 -3.84
CA ALA A 103 9.62 -1.45 -3.97
C ALA A 103 10.73 -2.08 -3.10
N LEU A 104 11.88 -1.42 -2.98
CA LEU A 104 12.96 -1.86 -2.10
C LEU A 104 12.65 -1.59 -0.61
N TYR A 105 11.93 -0.48 -0.30
CA TYR A 105 11.58 -0.09 1.06
C TYR A 105 10.63 -1.10 1.73
N SER A 106 9.65 -1.58 0.99
CA SER A 106 8.55 -2.40 1.51
C SER A 106 9.02 -3.71 2.18
N PRO A 107 9.89 -4.55 1.57
CA PRO A 107 10.39 -5.76 2.22
C PRO A 107 11.18 -5.48 3.50
N ALA A 108 11.93 -4.38 3.55
CA ALA A 108 12.68 -4.00 4.73
C ALA A 108 11.77 -3.48 5.86
N LYS A 109 10.80 -2.64 5.52
CA LYS A 109 9.82 -2.02 6.44
C LYS A 109 9.00 -3.06 7.20
N TYR A 110 8.45 -4.02 6.50
CA TYR A 110 7.64 -5.07 7.13
C TYR A 110 8.51 -6.20 7.71
N GLY A 111 9.62 -6.51 7.04
CA GLY A 111 10.55 -7.54 7.49
C GLY A 111 11.18 -7.24 8.84
N ILE A 112 11.50 -5.98 9.13
CA ILE A 112 12.10 -5.60 10.41
C ILE A 112 11.16 -5.87 11.60
N LEU A 113 9.86 -5.92 11.40
CA LEU A 113 8.91 -6.22 12.47
C LEU A 113 9.10 -7.64 13.02
N THR A 114 9.33 -8.61 12.13
CA THR A 114 9.55 -10.01 12.52
C THR A 114 10.91 -10.25 13.17
N GLU A 115 11.89 -9.40 12.85
CA GLU A 115 13.24 -9.47 13.43
C GLU A 115 13.34 -8.73 14.77
N CYS A 116 12.54 -7.65 14.97
CA CYS A 116 12.58 -6.82 16.17
C CYS A 116 11.59 -7.24 17.26
N LEU A 117 10.52 -7.95 16.91
CA LEU A 117 9.39 -8.18 17.80
C LEU A 117 9.03 -9.66 17.91
N PRO A 118 8.61 -10.11 19.10
CA PRO A 118 8.10 -11.45 19.27
C PRO A 118 6.77 -11.64 18.50
N PRO A 119 6.47 -12.87 18.05
CA PRO A 119 5.28 -13.17 17.23
C PRO A 119 3.97 -12.64 17.81
N GLN A 120 3.81 -12.66 19.14
CA GLN A 120 2.61 -12.20 19.84
C GLN A 120 2.33 -10.70 19.64
N ARG A 121 3.35 -9.91 19.30
CA ARG A 121 3.23 -8.46 19.07
C ARG A 121 3.10 -8.08 17.59
N LEU A 122 3.18 -9.02 16.67
CA LEU A 122 3.16 -8.70 15.23
C LEU A 122 1.83 -8.09 14.77
N VAL A 123 0.70 -8.60 15.26
CA VAL A 123 -0.63 -8.03 14.92
C VAL A 123 -0.73 -6.58 15.42
N TRP A 124 -0.30 -6.33 16.66
CA TRP A 124 -0.26 -4.98 17.22
C TRP A 124 0.67 -4.05 16.43
N ALA A 125 1.85 -4.53 16.06
CA ALA A 125 2.83 -3.74 15.29
C ALA A 125 2.32 -3.42 13.88
N ASN A 126 1.70 -4.37 13.19
CA ASN A 126 1.07 -4.14 11.88
C ASN A 126 -0.09 -3.15 11.98
N GLY A 127 -0.89 -3.21 13.05
CA GLY A 127 -1.94 -2.22 13.28
C GLY A 127 -1.41 -0.79 13.37
N TRP A 128 -0.29 -0.56 14.07
CA TRP A 128 0.37 0.73 14.13
C TRP A 128 0.97 1.15 12.78
N MET A 129 1.62 0.21 12.08
CA MET A 129 2.20 0.47 10.76
C MET A 129 1.12 0.91 9.76
N GLU A 130 0.01 0.18 9.68
CA GLU A 130 -1.08 0.51 8.76
C GLU A 130 -1.84 1.77 9.19
N GLY A 131 -2.08 1.95 10.50
CA GLY A 131 -2.71 3.17 11.01
C GLY A 131 -1.91 4.43 10.66
N LEU A 132 -0.57 4.40 10.80
CA LEU A 132 0.29 5.50 10.39
C LEU A 132 0.39 5.65 8.86
N THR A 133 0.31 4.55 8.11
CA THR A 133 0.25 4.60 6.64
C THR A 133 -1.03 5.31 6.19
N VAL A 134 -2.19 4.98 6.77
CA VAL A 134 -3.46 5.66 6.48
C VAL A 134 -3.40 7.14 6.88
N ALA A 135 -2.85 7.46 8.06
CA ALA A 135 -2.66 8.85 8.47
C ALA A 135 -1.75 9.61 7.50
N ALA A 136 -0.66 8.99 7.03
CA ALA A 136 0.25 9.56 6.04
C ALA A 136 -0.43 9.79 4.67
N ILE A 137 -1.33 8.90 4.24
CA ILE A 137 -2.11 9.05 3.02
C ILE A 137 -3.04 10.28 3.13
N ILE A 138 -3.79 10.39 4.23
CA ILE A 138 -4.73 11.50 4.45
C ILE A 138 -3.98 12.83 4.55
N LEU A 139 -2.96 12.88 5.40
CA LEU A 139 -2.15 14.09 5.58
C LEU A 139 -1.39 14.44 4.31
N GLY A 140 -0.87 13.45 3.58
CA GLY A 140 -0.18 13.64 2.31
C GLY A 140 -1.08 14.24 1.24
N ALA A 141 -2.34 13.83 1.18
CA ALA A 141 -3.32 14.43 0.28
C ALA A 141 -3.61 15.88 0.65
N ILE A 142 -3.78 16.17 1.95
CA ILE A 142 -4.03 17.54 2.45
C ILE A 142 -2.80 18.42 2.19
N PHE A 143 -1.62 18.01 2.64
CA PHE A 143 -0.38 18.79 2.46
C PHE A 143 0.00 18.92 0.99
N GLY A 144 -0.12 17.83 0.20
CA GLY A 144 0.12 17.86 -1.24
C GLY A 144 -0.79 18.88 -1.93
N GLY A 145 -2.08 18.85 -1.63
CA GLY A 145 -3.04 19.83 -2.16
C GLY A 145 -2.73 21.28 -1.74
N LEU A 146 -2.35 21.50 -0.48
CA LEU A 146 -1.98 22.83 0.01
C LEU A 146 -0.70 23.35 -0.66
N LEU A 147 0.32 22.51 -0.81
CA LEU A 147 1.63 22.89 -1.37
C LEU A 147 1.58 23.25 -2.85
N ILE A 148 0.67 22.64 -3.62
CA ILE A 148 0.47 22.97 -5.05
C ILE A 148 -0.58 24.07 -5.27
N GLY A 149 -1.15 24.61 -4.19
CA GLY A 149 -2.23 25.60 -4.26
C GLY A 149 -1.73 27.02 -4.62
N HIS A 150 -2.64 27.81 -5.18
CA HIS A 150 -2.38 29.20 -5.61
C HIS A 150 -1.76 30.10 -4.51
N ARG A 151 -2.06 29.83 -3.23
CA ARG A 151 -1.46 30.59 -2.13
C ARG A 151 0.06 30.41 -2.03
N VAL A 152 0.55 29.17 -2.23
CA VAL A 152 1.98 28.89 -2.23
C VAL A 152 2.65 29.50 -3.45
N GLU A 153 2.00 29.42 -4.63
CA GLU A 153 2.47 30.08 -5.84
C GLU A 153 2.73 31.58 -5.62
N VAL A 154 1.76 32.29 -5.06
CA VAL A 154 1.86 33.75 -4.88
C VAL A 154 2.74 34.15 -3.69
N GLN A 155 2.60 33.47 -2.54
CA GLN A 155 3.24 33.91 -1.30
C GLN A 155 4.66 33.36 -1.11
N VAL A 156 4.97 32.21 -1.68
CA VAL A 156 6.27 31.55 -1.47
C VAL A 156 7.11 31.61 -2.74
N VAL A 157 6.60 31.13 -3.86
CA VAL A 157 7.37 31.00 -5.09
C VAL A 157 7.74 32.36 -5.67
N GLN A 158 6.80 33.31 -5.71
CA GLN A 158 7.10 34.67 -6.18
C GLN A 158 8.10 35.42 -5.30
N GLN A 159 8.08 35.18 -3.96
CA GLN A 159 9.09 35.76 -3.06
C GLN A 159 10.46 35.11 -3.23
N LEU A 160 10.53 33.79 -3.49
CA LEU A 160 11.77 33.09 -3.79
C LEU A 160 12.35 33.51 -5.14
N GLY A 161 11.49 33.73 -6.15
CA GLY A 161 11.89 34.22 -7.49
C GLY A 161 12.55 35.59 -7.48
N GLY A 162 12.37 36.37 -6.39
CA GLY A 162 13.09 37.65 -6.18
C GLY A 162 14.51 37.50 -5.63
N LEU A 163 14.95 36.28 -5.27
CA LEU A 163 16.31 36.00 -4.81
C LEU A 163 17.22 35.70 -5.99
N GLU A 164 18.48 36.17 -5.96
CA GLU A 164 19.49 35.89 -6.99
C GLU A 164 19.73 34.38 -7.22
N PHE A 165 19.41 33.58 -6.23
CA PHE A 165 19.49 32.12 -6.30
C PHE A 165 18.17 31.48 -5.78
N ASN A 166 17.25 31.22 -6.70
CA ASN A 166 15.96 30.57 -6.36
C ASN A 166 16.01 29.03 -6.36
N GLY A 167 17.17 28.44 -6.62
CA GLY A 167 17.35 26.98 -6.64
C GLY A 167 16.59 26.25 -7.75
N GLY A 168 16.11 26.97 -8.77
CA GLY A 168 15.28 26.39 -9.86
C GLY A 168 13.84 26.12 -9.43
N ILE A 169 13.30 26.92 -8.50
CA ILE A 169 11.91 26.84 -8.02
C ILE A 169 11.12 27.93 -8.73
N ASP A 170 10.45 27.58 -9.79
CA ASP A 170 9.66 28.52 -10.59
C ASP A 170 8.15 28.33 -10.40
N THR A 171 7.73 27.19 -9.83
CA THR A 171 6.32 26.81 -9.65
C THR A 171 6.04 26.17 -8.28
N ALA A 172 4.78 26.25 -7.82
CA ALA A 172 4.36 25.61 -6.58
C ALA A 172 4.56 24.07 -6.58
N PRO A 173 4.35 23.31 -7.66
CA PRO A 173 4.69 21.90 -7.71
C PRO A 173 6.18 21.61 -7.49
N GLU A 174 7.10 22.42 -8.01
CA GLU A 174 8.55 22.27 -7.77
C GLU A 174 8.89 22.52 -6.29
N PHE A 175 8.27 23.54 -5.67
CA PHE A 175 8.39 23.76 -4.24
C PHE A 175 7.88 22.56 -3.44
N ALA A 176 6.74 21.95 -3.83
CA ALA A 176 6.22 20.73 -3.20
C ALA A 176 7.20 19.54 -3.34
N VAL A 177 7.91 19.42 -4.46
CA VAL A 177 8.98 18.42 -4.65
C VAL A 177 10.14 18.64 -3.67
N ILE A 178 10.55 19.90 -3.44
CA ILE A 178 11.62 20.23 -2.47
C ILE A 178 11.18 19.89 -1.03
N VAL A 179 9.95 20.23 -0.66
CA VAL A 179 9.41 19.82 0.65
C VAL A 179 9.40 18.29 0.79
N THR A 180 9.01 17.58 -0.27
CA THR A 180 9.04 16.11 -0.31
C THR A 180 10.46 15.56 -0.16
N LEU A 181 11.45 16.19 -0.81
CA LEU A 181 12.86 15.84 -0.65
C LEU A 181 13.30 15.96 0.82
N GLY A 182 12.87 17.02 1.51
CA GLY A 182 13.10 17.21 2.95
C GLY A 182 12.46 16.11 3.81
N LEU A 183 11.24 15.67 3.47
CA LEU A 183 10.56 14.57 4.16
C LEU A 183 11.28 13.23 3.98
N TYR A 184 11.77 12.92 2.75
CA TYR A 184 12.58 11.72 2.51
C TYR A 184 13.92 11.79 3.22
N LEU A 185 14.56 12.96 3.26
CA LEU A 185 15.80 13.16 4.03
C LEU A 185 15.57 12.90 5.51
N MET A 186 14.49 13.42 6.10
CA MET A 186 14.10 13.13 7.47
C MET A 186 13.89 11.64 7.71
N ALA A 187 13.17 10.97 6.81
CA ALA A 187 12.98 9.52 6.86
C ALA A 187 14.30 8.76 6.75
N ALA A 188 15.21 9.17 5.86
CA ALA A 188 16.54 8.58 5.72
C ALA A 188 17.38 8.75 6.98
N ILE A 189 17.40 9.93 7.58
CA ILE A 189 18.10 10.19 8.85
C ILE A 189 17.55 9.27 9.96
N LEU A 190 16.22 9.16 10.08
CA LEU A 190 15.61 8.26 11.06
C LEU A 190 15.99 6.80 10.80
N ASN A 191 16.03 6.37 9.54
CA ASN A 191 16.45 5.01 9.18
C ASN A 191 17.90 4.70 9.57
N TYR A 192 18.79 5.69 9.56
CA TYR A 192 20.16 5.54 10.02
C TYR A 192 20.25 5.19 11.50
N PHE A 193 19.31 5.68 12.31
CA PHE A 193 19.26 5.41 13.75
C PHE A 193 18.52 4.11 14.11
N ILE A 194 18.00 3.37 13.13
CA ILE A 194 17.41 2.04 13.37
C ILE A 194 18.50 1.09 13.86
N PRO A 195 18.26 0.33 14.96
CA PRO A 195 19.23 -0.64 15.46
C PRO A 195 19.60 -1.68 14.39
N LYS A 196 20.90 -1.96 14.28
CA LYS A 196 21.40 -3.01 13.38
C LYS A 196 21.08 -4.37 13.98
N LEU A 197 20.25 -5.13 13.27
CA LEU A 197 19.95 -6.51 13.60
C LEU A 197 20.90 -7.47 12.88
N PRO A 198 21.17 -8.66 13.43
CA PRO A 198 21.93 -9.70 12.74
C PRO A 198 21.27 -10.07 11.40
N ILE A 199 22.11 -10.34 10.41
CA ILE A 199 21.65 -10.85 9.12
C ILE A 199 21.43 -12.35 9.25
N GLU A 200 20.17 -12.80 9.16
CA GLU A 200 19.82 -14.22 9.30
C GLU A 200 19.99 -15.00 7.99
N HIS A 201 19.81 -14.34 6.85
CA HIS A 201 19.85 -14.97 5.53
C HIS A 201 20.93 -14.32 4.65
N VAL A 202 22.08 -15.00 4.53
CA VAL A 202 23.17 -14.54 3.66
C VAL A 202 22.92 -15.01 2.23
N LEU A 203 22.94 -14.09 1.26
CA LEU A 203 22.85 -14.43 -0.16
C LEU A 203 24.00 -15.34 -0.58
N THR A 204 23.69 -16.56 -1.00
CA THR A 204 24.65 -17.56 -1.45
C THR A 204 25.23 -17.21 -2.83
N LYS A 205 24.41 -16.63 -3.72
CA LYS A 205 24.79 -16.19 -5.07
C LYS A 205 24.06 -14.90 -5.43
N ARG A 206 24.73 -14.05 -6.23
CA ARG A 206 24.19 -12.74 -6.65
C ARG A 206 23.90 -12.64 -8.16
N THR A 207 23.86 -13.77 -8.85
CA THR A 207 23.55 -13.76 -10.30
C THR A 207 22.05 -13.53 -10.53
N PRO A 208 21.64 -12.70 -11.52
CA PRO A 208 20.23 -12.42 -11.78
C PRO A 208 19.38 -13.68 -11.98
N GLY A 209 19.89 -14.68 -12.71
CA GLY A 209 19.19 -15.94 -12.91
C GLY A 209 18.96 -16.74 -11.62
N PHE A 210 19.93 -16.70 -10.68
CA PHE A 210 19.77 -17.33 -9.38
C PHE A 210 18.68 -16.62 -8.56
N LEU A 211 18.67 -15.28 -8.55
CA LEU A 211 17.68 -14.50 -7.81
C LEU A 211 16.25 -14.71 -8.33
N LEU A 212 16.08 -14.81 -9.66
CA LEU A 212 14.80 -15.15 -10.27
C LEU A 212 14.32 -16.56 -9.86
N LEU A 213 15.22 -17.55 -9.89
CA LEU A 213 14.88 -18.92 -9.48
C LEU A 213 14.56 -19.00 -7.99
N ASP A 214 15.31 -18.29 -7.15
CA ASP A 214 15.13 -18.24 -5.71
C ASP A 214 13.80 -17.58 -5.34
N PHE A 215 13.44 -16.48 -5.99
CA PHE A 215 12.13 -15.86 -5.88
C PHE A 215 11.00 -16.83 -6.25
N TRP A 216 11.14 -17.54 -7.37
CA TRP A 216 10.12 -18.51 -7.82
C TRP A 216 9.97 -19.69 -6.86
N ARG A 217 11.07 -20.15 -6.28
CA ARG A 217 11.03 -21.18 -5.22
C ARG A 217 10.33 -20.66 -3.97
N SER A 218 10.64 -19.44 -3.55
CA SER A 218 10.00 -18.76 -2.41
C SER A 218 8.50 -18.56 -2.66
N PHE A 219 8.12 -18.14 -3.87
CA PHE A 219 6.72 -18.02 -4.29
C PHE A 219 5.98 -19.36 -4.15
N LEU A 220 6.53 -20.43 -4.72
CA LEU A 220 5.91 -21.76 -4.64
C LEU A 220 5.86 -22.30 -3.20
N LEU A 221 6.90 -22.04 -2.40
CA LEU A 221 6.96 -22.48 -1.00
C LEU A 221 5.85 -21.82 -0.18
N LEU A 222 5.64 -20.50 -0.34
CA LEU A 222 4.62 -19.77 0.39
C LEU A 222 3.20 -20.19 -0.04
N TRP A 223 2.98 -20.44 -1.35
CA TRP A 223 1.71 -20.95 -1.86
C TRP A 223 1.41 -22.41 -1.47
N ARG A 224 2.44 -23.20 -1.12
CA ARG A 224 2.28 -24.58 -0.64
C ARG A 224 2.07 -24.66 0.87
N ASP A 225 2.52 -23.68 1.64
CA ASP A 225 2.29 -23.64 3.09
C ASP A 225 0.82 -23.29 3.39
N PRO A 226 0.08 -24.11 4.16
CA PRO A 226 -1.36 -23.89 4.36
C PRO A 226 -1.72 -22.52 4.95
N LEU A 227 -0.93 -22.01 5.93
CA LEU A 227 -1.15 -20.70 6.54
C LEU A 227 -0.62 -19.57 5.64
N GLY A 228 0.53 -19.79 4.98
CA GLY A 228 1.08 -18.87 3.99
C GLY A 228 0.11 -18.67 2.84
N GLN A 229 -0.46 -19.74 2.27
CA GLN A 229 -1.42 -19.67 1.17
C GLN A 229 -2.67 -18.84 1.54
N VAL A 230 -3.28 -19.12 2.72
CA VAL A 230 -4.48 -18.40 3.13
C VAL A 230 -4.17 -16.92 3.36
N SER A 231 -3.10 -16.61 4.08
CA SER A 231 -2.74 -15.22 4.36
C SER A 231 -2.35 -14.46 3.09
N LEU A 232 -1.57 -15.07 2.19
CA LEU A 232 -1.20 -14.46 0.91
C LEU A 232 -2.40 -14.23 0.01
N ALA A 233 -3.32 -15.20 -0.11
CA ALA A 233 -4.53 -15.06 -0.89
C ALA A 233 -5.44 -13.94 -0.37
N VAL A 234 -5.60 -13.84 0.95
CA VAL A 234 -6.43 -12.80 1.59
C VAL A 234 -5.83 -11.41 1.41
N THR A 235 -4.51 -11.24 1.62
CA THR A 235 -3.86 -9.93 1.44
C THR A 235 -3.88 -9.49 -0.03
N SER A 236 -3.64 -10.42 -0.96
CA SER A 236 -3.73 -10.14 -2.40
C SER A 236 -5.15 -9.75 -2.82
N LEU A 237 -6.15 -10.49 -2.35
CA LEU A 237 -7.56 -10.18 -2.60
C LEU A 237 -7.93 -8.81 -2.04
N PHE A 238 -7.49 -8.48 -0.81
CA PHE A 238 -7.76 -7.20 -0.18
C PHE A 238 -7.23 -6.02 -1.01
N TRP A 239 -5.97 -6.06 -1.43
CA TRP A 239 -5.36 -4.96 -2.19
C TRP A 239 -5.96 -4.81 -3.59
N GLY A 240 -6.17 -5.92 -4.30
CA GLY A 240 -6.86 -5.92 -5.60
C GLY A 240 -8.28 -5.38 -5.49
N ALA A 241 -9.04 -5.89 -4.52
CA ALA A 241 -10.41 -5.49 -4.26
C ALA A 241 -10.51 -4.04 -3.79
N GLY A 242 -9.68 -3.62 -2.84
CA GLY A 242 -9.69 -2.27 -2.29
C GLY A 242 -9.43 -1.20 -3.34
N THR A 243 -8.46 -1.45 -4.24
CA THR A 243 -8.14 -0.53 -5.34
C THR A 243 -9.31 -0.44 -6.33
N SER A 244 -9.89 -1.58 -6.74
CA SER A 244 -11.04 -1.60 -7.65
C SER A 244 -12.29 -0.99 -7.01
N LEU A 245 -12.53 -1.28 -5.72
CA LEU A 245 -13.67 -0.74 -4.98
C LEU A 245 -13.62 0.80 -4.91
N ARG A 246 -12.44 1.41 -4.84
CA ARG A 246 -12.30 2.87 -4.88
C ARG A 246 -12.93 3.46 -6.15
N PHE A 247 -12.68 2.88 -7.32
CA PHE A 247 -13.26 3.34 -8.59
C PHE A 247 -14.76 3.03 -8.67
N ILE A 248 -15.15 1.86 -8.16
CA ILE A 248 -16.57 1.46 -8.09
C ILE A 248 -17.35 2.44 -7.20
N ILE A 249 -16.83 2.83 -6.03
CA ILE A 249 -17.47 3.80 -5.13
C ILE A 249 -17.62 5.16 -5.82
N LEU A 250 -16.61 5.64 -6.53
CA LEU A 250 -16.68 6.91 -7.25
C LEU A 250 -17.80 6.91 -8.28
N ALA A 251 -17.88 5.86 -9.12
CA ALA A 251 -18.92 5.73 -10.13
C ALA A 251 -20.32 5.52 -9.52
N TRP A 252 -20.42 4.69 -8.46
CA TRP A 252 -21.65 4.45 -7.75
C TRP A 252 -22.19 5.71 -7.05
N ALA A 253 -21.33 6.47 -6.36
CA ALA A 253 -21.73 7.68 -5.66
C ALA A 253 -22.26 8.77 -6.63
N ALA A 254 -21.63 8.90 -7.80
CA ALA A 254 -22.10 9.80 -8.84
C ALA A 254 -23.49 9.42 -9.37
N LEU A 255 -23.77 8.13 -9.55
CA LEU A 255 -25.05 7.66 -10.12
C LEU A 255 -26.15 7.47 -9.07
N ALA A 256 -25.84 6.83 -7.93
CA ALA A 256 -26.83 6.47 -6.92
C ALA A 256 -27.17 7.63 -5.98
N LEU A 257 -26.17 8.42 -5.61
CA LEU A 257 -26.30 9.54 -4.67
C LEU A 257 -26.32 10.91 -5.37
N LYS A 258 -26.12 10.94 -6.71
CA LYS A 258 -26.04 12.16 -7.54
C LYS A 258 -25.00 13.16 -7.04
N LEU A 259 -23.87 12.65 -6.55
CA LEU A 259 -22.77 13.45 -6.01
C LEU A 259 -21.81 13.88 -7.11
N ASP A 260 -21.20 15.03 -6.93
CA ASP A 260 -20.07 15.46 -7.75
C ASP A 260 -18.80 14.65 -7.45
N LEU A 261 -17.75 14.89 -8.22
CA LEU A 261 -16.47 14.18 -8.07
C LEU A 261 -15.79 14.46 -6.72
N GLU A 262 -15.92 15.67 -6.20
CA GLU A 262 -15.32 16.07 -4.92
C GLU A 262 -16.00 15.32 -3.77
N GLN A 263 -17.32 15.35 -3.69
CA GLN A 263 -18.12 14.64 -2.69
C GLN A 263 -17.92 13.13 -2.78
N SER A 264 -17.88 12.55 -3.98
CA SER A 264 -17.60 11.13 -4.21
C SER A 264 -16.22 10.73 -3.73
N THR A 265 -15.23 11.61 -3.89
CA THR A 265 -13.86 11.40 -3.39
C THR A 265 -13.82 11.45 -1.85
N GLN A 266 -14.55 12.37 -1.23
CA GLN A 266 -14.69 12.43 0.23
C GLN A 266 -15.30 11.15 0.79
N LEU A 267 -16.29 10.56 0.12
CA LEU A 267 -16.85 9.26 0.50
C LEU A 267 -15.81 8.13 0.46
N THR A 268 -14.91 8.10 -0.53
CA THR A 268 -13.86 7.08 -0.55
C THR A 268 -12.90 7.19 0.63
N ALA A 269 -12.67 8.40 1.16
CA ALA A 269 -11.84 8.62 2.34
C ALA A 269 -12.44 7.98 3.61
N LEU A 270 -13.77 7.81 3.69
CA LEU A 270 -14.42 7.14 4.82
C LEU A 270 -14.05 5.66 4.93
N VAL A 271 -13.77 5.00 3.80
CA VAL A 271 -13.24 3.61 3.82
C VAL A 271 -11.88 3.58 4.51
N ALA A 272 -11.01 4.58 4.25
CA ALA A 272 -9.70 4.67 4.92
C ALA A 272 -9.85 4.93 6.43
N VAL A 273 -10.79 5.78 6.84
CA VAL A 273 -11.12 5.97 8.27
C VAL A 273 -11.60 4.66 8.89
N GLY A 274 -12.49 3.95 8.22
CA GLY A 274 -12.93 2.62 8.65
C GLY A 274 -11.77 1.65 8.78
N LEU A 275 -10.86 1.60 7.79
CA LEU A 275 -9.67 0.76 7.79
C LEU A 275 -8.80 1.03 9.04
N ALA A 276 -8.59 2.30 9.38
CA ALA A 276 -7.85 2.68 10.60
C ALA A 276 -8.56 2.18 11.86
N ILE A 277 -9.88 2.33 11.96
CA ILE A 277 -10.69 1.82 13.08
C ILE A 277 -10.55 0.30 13.19
N GLY A 278 -10.77 -0.43 12.09
CA GLY A 278 -10.64 -1.89 12.04
C GLY A 278 -9.23 -2.38 12.41
N SER A 279 -8.20 -1.66 11.95
CA SER A 279 -6.80 -1.95 12.30
C SER A 279 -6.53 -1.85 13.79
N VAL A 280 -7.06 -0.82 14.45
CA VAL A 280 -6.94 -0.63 15.91
C VAL A 280 -7.70 -1.72 16.67
N ILE A 281 -8.91 -2.09 16.22
CA ILE A 281 -9.69 -3.18 16.81
C ILE A 281 -8.91 -4.50 16.70
N ALA A 282 -8.41 -4.84 15.50
CA ALA A 282 -7.63 -6.06 15.28
C ALA A 282 -6.36 -6.11 16.13
N ALA A 283 -5.62 -4.99 16.19
CA ALA A 283 -4.39 -4.89 16.97
C ALA A 283 -4.59 -5.19 18.48
N LYS A 284 -5.78 -4.86 19.01
CA LYS A 284 -6.12 -5.05 20.43
C LYS A 284 -6.79 -6.40 20.72
N ALA A 285 -7.64 -6.87 19.78
CA ALA A 285 -8.56 -7.98 20.05
C ALA A 285 -8.11 -9.32 19.43
N VAL A 286 -7.22 -9.31 18.42
CA VAL A 286 -6.88 -10.52 17.65
C VAL A 286 -5.43 -10.94 17.89
N PRO A 287 -5.17 -11.97 18.70
CA PRO A 287 -3.84 -12.55 18.82
C PRO A 287 -3.47 -13.31 17.52
N LEU A 288 -2.16 -13.41 17.22
CA LEU A 288 -1.65 -14.04 16.00
C LEU A 288 -2.16 -15.49 15.80
N GLU A 289 -2.28 -16.25 16.88
CA GLU A 289 -2.79 -17.62 16.88
C GLU A 289 -4.25 -17.74 16.38
N HIS A 290 -5.01 -16.66 16.52
CA HIS A 290 -6.40 -16.56 16.08
C HIS A 290 -6.58 -15.79 14.78
N ALA A 291 -5.48 -15.45 14.08
CA ALA A 291 -5.51 -14.66 12.84
C ALA A 291 -6.47 -15.23 11.78
N VAL A 292 -6.54 -16.56 11.63
CA VAL A 292 -7.43 -17.19 10.65
C VAL A 292 -8.92 -17.13 11.06
N LYS A 293 -9.21 -16.93 12.34
CA LYS A 293 -10.62 -16.86 12.83
C LYS A 293 -11.34 -15.59 12.36
N VAL A 294 -10.63 -14.59 11.85
CA VAL A 294 -11.24 -13.35 11.34
C VAL A 294 -11.70 -13.45 9.88
N LEU A 295 -11.42 -14.54 9.17
CA LEU A 295 -11.82 -14.72 7.76
C LEU A 295 -13.33 -14.50 7.51
N PRO A 296 -14.26 -14.87 8.39
CA PRO A 296 -15.69 -14.58 8.21
C PRO A 296 -16.01 -13.09 8.10
N LEU A 297 -15.17 -12.18 8.63
CA LEU A 297 -15.34 -10.74 8.47
C LEU A 297 -15.20 -10.31 7.00
N GLY A 298 -14.34 -10.99 6.22
CA GLY A 298 -14.23 -10.75 4.78
C GLY A 298 -15.46 -11.21 4.02
N ILE A 299 -16.14 -12.28 4.46
CA ILE A 299 -17.43 -12.71 3.89
C ILE A 299 -18.48 -11.62 4.16
N ALA A 300 -18.56 -11.16 5.42
CA ALA A 300 -19.48 -10.09 5.80
C ALA A 300 -19.22 -8.80 5.00
N MET A 301 -17.94 -8.42 4.82
CA MET A 301 -17.55 -7.25 4.02
C MET A 301 -18.11 -7.34 2.59
N GLY A 302 -18.00 -8.50 1.92
CA GLY A 302 -18.54 -8.66 0.57
C GLY A 302 -20.05 -8.48 0.52
N PHE A 303 -20.81 -8.97 1.49
CA PHE A 303 -22.27 -8.71 1.59
C PHE A 303 -22.58 -7.24 1.87
N VAL A 304 -21.78 -6.56 2.69
CA VAL A 304 -21.92 -5.12 2.92
C VAL A 304 -21.68 -4.33 1.62
N VAL A 305 -20.71 -4.76 0.79
CA VAL A 305 -20.51 -4.19 -0.55
C VAL A 305 -21.74 -4.42 -1.44
N VAL A 306 -22.35 -5.61 -1.44
CA VAL A 306 -23.59 -5.86 -2.19
C VAL A 306 -24.71 -4.92 -1.72
N ALA A 307 -24.82 -4.65 -0.43
CA ALA A 307 -25.83 -3.76 0.12
C ALA A 307 -25.71 -2.31 -0.41
N MET A 308 -24.53 -1.88 -0.86
CA MET A 308 -24.38 -0.56 -1.52
C MET A 308 -25.32 -0.41 -2.72
N ALA A 309 -25.65 -1.49 -3.42
CA ALA A 309 -26.48 -1.42 -4.63
C ALA A 309 -27.90 -0.88 -4.37
N ILE A 310 -28.39 -0.95 -3.14
CA ILE A 310 -29.75 -0.50 -2.77
C ILE A 310 -29.75 0.79 -1.94
N VAL A 311 -28.56 1.33 -1.59
CA VAL A 311 -28.46 2.54 -0.76
C VAL A 311 -28.52 3.78 -1.65
N THR A 312 -29.42 4.70 -1.27
CA THR A 312 -29.64 5.99 -1.92
C THR A 312 -29.51 7.17 -0.96
N ASP A 313 -29.39 6.89 0.33
CA ASP A 313 -29.22 7.91 1.38
C ASP A 313 -27.74 8.13 1.69
N TRP A 314 -27.36 9.41 1.76
CA TRP A 314 -25.98 9.83 2.02
C TRP A 314 -25.45 9.38 3.39
N ILE A 315 -26.28 9.49 4.43
CA ILE A 315 -25.84 9.14 5.80
C ILE A 315 -25.65 7.63 5.92
N VAL A 316 -26.58 6.85 5.35
CA VAL A 316 -26.46 5.38 5.29
C VAL A 316 -25.22 4.98 4.50
N ALA A 317 -24.93 5.65 3.38
CA ALA A 317 -23.72 5.42 2.60
C ALA A 317 -22.45 5.64 3.39
N MET A 318 -22.36 6.73 4.18
CA MET A 318 -21.20 7.01 5.03
C MET A 318 -20.96 5.90 6.06
N PHE A 319 -22.01 5.48 6.79
CA PHE A 319 -21.88 4.39 7.76
C PHE A 319 -21.45 3.07 7.10
N LEU A 320 -21.98 2.78 5.94
CA LEU A 320 -21.69 1.55 5.19
C LEU A 320 -20.24 1.52 4.72
N LEU A 321 -19.72 2.63 4.23
CA LEU A 321 -18.31 2.74 3.79
C LEU A 321 -17.33 2.65 4.96
N VAL A 322 -17.63 3.27 6.11
CA VAL A 322 -16.85 3.11 7.33
C VAL A 322 -16.90 1.66 7.81
N LEU A 323 -18.06 0.99 7.71
CA LEU A 323 -18.19 -0.43 8.07
C LEU A 323 -17.37 -1.33 7.15
N ILE A 324 -17.41 -1.11 5.81
CA ILE A 324 -16.58 -1.82 4.85
C ILE A 324 -15.11 -1.71 5.20
N GLY A 325 -14.63 -0.46 5.44
CA GLY A 325 -13.26 -0.21 5.85
C GLY A 325 -12.90 -0.90 7.17
N SER A 326 -13.79 -0.84 8.17
CA SER A 326 -13.56 -1.43 9.49
C SER A 326 -13.46 -2.96 9.43
N LEU A 327 -14.34 -3.60 8.67
CA LEU A 327 -14.26 -5.04 8.42
C LEU A 327 -12.95 -5.39 7.71
N ALA A 328 -12.59 -4.63 6.67
CA ALA A 328 -11.35 -4.80 5.91
C ALA A 328 -10.10 -4.72 6.80
N GLY A 329 -9.96 -3.67 7.62
CA GLY A 329 -8.85 -3.53 8.57
C GLY A 329 -8.80 -4.64 9.60
N SER A 330 -9.97 -5.09 10.06
CA SER A 330 -10.06 -6.13 11.09
C SER A 330 -9.54 -7.50 10.62
N PHE A 331 -9.64 -7.83 9.34
CA PHE A 331 -9.05 -9.08 8.84
C PHE A 331 -7.68 -8.90 8.18
N LEU A 332 -7.39 -7.77 7.56
CA LEU A 332 -6.11 -7.52 6.90
C LEU A 332 -4.94 -7.58 7.87
N ILE A 333 -5.05 -6.89 9.01
CA ILE A 333 -3.95 -6.77 9.97
C ILE A 333 -3.48 -8.11 10.53
N PRO A 334 -4.38 -9.00 11.03
CA PRO A 334 -3.97 -10.33 11.46
C PRO A 334 -3.41 -11.19 10.32
N MET A 335 -3.94 -11.05 9.10
CA MET A 335 -3.44 -11.80 7.94
C MET A 335 -2.04 -11.35 7.53
N ASN A 336 -1.76 -10.04 7.51
CA ASN A 336 -0.42 -9.52 7.29
C ASN A 336 0.57 -10.04 8.33
N ALA A 337 0.20 -9.99 9.62
CA ALA A 337 1.05 -10.49 10.69
C ALA A 337 1.32 -12.00 10.56
N LEU A 338 0.30 -12.78 10.17
CA LEU A 338 0.43 -14.22 9.95
C LEU A 338 1.36 -14.52 8.77
N LEU A 339 1.18 -13.79 7.66
CA LEU A 339 2.01 -13.93 6.47
C LEU A 339 3.48 -13.62 6.76
N GLN A 340 3.74 -12.51 7.45
CA GLN A 340 5.08 -12.10 7.86
C GLN A 340 5.72 -13.16 8.77
N HIS A 341 4.99 -13.67 9.76
CA HIS A 341 5.49 -14.69 10.66
C HIS A 341 5.81 -16.01 9.96
N ARG A 342 4.90 -16.48 9.08
CA ARG A 342 5.13 -17.72 8.31
C ARG A 342 6.27 -17.56 7.32
N GLY A 343 6.27 -16.45 6.59
CA GLY A 343 7.30 -16.17 5.60
C GLY A 343 8.70 -16.05 6.21
N HIS A 344 8.83 -15.36 7.35
CA HIS A 344 10.10 -15.27 8.09
C HIS A 344 10.64 -16.66 8.46
N LYS A 345 9.78 -17.58 8.92
CA LYS A 345 10.17 -18.95 9.27
C LYS A 345 10.54 -19.81 8.05
N LEU A 346 9.92 -19.60 6.91
CA LEU A 346 10.09 -20.45 5.72
C LEU A 346 11.24 -20.03 4.82
N MET A 347 11.46 -18.73 4.64
CA MET A 347 12.35 -18.23 3.58
C MET A 347 13.08 -16.92 3.90
N GLY A 348 12.81 -16.33 5.06
CA GLY A 348 13.26 -14.98 5.38
C GLY A 348 12.18 -13.92 5.15
N SER A 349 12.27 -12.84 5.93
CA SER A 349 11.24 -11.80 5.94
C SER A 349 11.20 -11.00 4.64
N GLY A 350 12.36 -10.68 4.04
CA GLY A 350 12.45 -9.91 2.80
C GLY A 350 11.87 -10.66 1.60
N HIS A 351 12.21 -11.94 1.43
CA HIS A 351 11.66 -12.79 0.37
C HIS A 351 10.15 -12.92 0.49
N SER A 352 9.63 -13.18 1.69
CA SER A 352 8.20 -13.30 1.95
C SER A 352 7.42 -12.05 1.57
N ILE A 353 7.90 -10.87 1.97
CA ILE A 353 7.23 -9.61 1.66
C ILE A 353 7.37 -9.26 0.17
N ALA A 354 8.48 -9.60 -0.47
CA ALA A 354 8.60 -9.42 -1.93
C ALA A 354 7.59 -10.29 -2.70
N VAL A 355 7.37 -11.54 -2.29
CA VAL A 355 6.32 -12.42 -2.83
C VAL A 355 4.93 -11.84 -2.57
N GLN A 356 4.68 -11.34 -1.37
CA GLN A 356 3.43 -10.66 -1.00
C GLN A 356 3.17 -9.47 -1.93
N ASN A 357 4.11 -8.53 -2.01
CA ASN A 357 3.99 -7.34 -2.86
C ASN A 357 3.75 -7.69 -4.33
N PHE A 358 4.44 -8.71 -4.86
CA PHE A 358 4.21 -9.20 -6.22
C PHE A 358 2.76 -9.66 -6.41
N ASN A 359 2.25 -10.50 -5.51
CA ASN A 359 0.87 -11.03 -5.61
C ASN A 359 -0.18 -9.92 -5.44
N GLU A 360 0.04 -8.98 -4.51
CA GLU A 360 -0.85 -7.84 -4.26
C GLU A 360 -0.94 -6.94 -5.50
N ASN A 361 0.20 -6.56 -6.09
CA ASN A 361 0.22 -5.70 -7.27
C ASN A 361 -0.32 -6.43 -8.51
N LEU A 362 -0.06 -7.73 -8.66
CA LEU A 362 -0.67 -8.54 -9.72
C LEU A 362 -2.20 -8.61 -9.54
N SER A 363 -2.68 -8.81 -8.31
CA SER A 363 -4.12 -8.81 -8.00
C SER A 363 -4.77 -7.47 -8.33
N ILE A 364 -4.10 -6.34 -8.02
CA ILE A 364 -4.56 -4.99 -8.39
C ILE A 364 -4.75 -4.90 -9.90
N LEU A 365 -3.75 -5.29 -10.69
CA LEU A 365 -3.84 -5.24 -12.16
C LEU A 365 -4.98 -6.11 -12.70
N LEU A 366 -5.10 -7.33 -12.21
CA LEU A 366 -6.14 -8.28 -12.66
C LEU A 366 -7.55 -7.77 -12.30
N MET A 367 -7.76 -7.26 -11.10
CA MET A 367 -9.07 -6.79 -10.66
C MET A 367 -9.48 -5.47 -11.31
N LEU A 368 -8.52 -4.55 -11.50
CA LEU A 368 -8.79 -3.33 -12.29
C LEU A 368 -9.08 -3.66 -13.75
N GLY A 369 -8.35 -4.61 -14.33
CA GLY A 369 -8.62 -5.11 -15.68
C GLY A 369 -10.03 -5.72 -15.80
N ALA A 370 -10.42 -6.54 -14.83
CA ALA A 370 -11.77 -7.10 -14.78
C ALA A 370 -12.84 -6.02 -14.65
N TYR A 371 -12.62 -5.00 -13.82
CA TYR A 371 -13.50 -3.86 -13.68
C TYR A 371 -13.64 -3.09 -15.01
N ALA A 372 -12.52 -2.82 -15.70
CA ALA A 372 -12.53 -2.15 -17.00
C ALA A 372 -13.32 -2.95 -18.05
N LEU A 373 -13.13 -4.27 -18.11
CA LEU A 373 -13.87 -5.15 -19.00
C LEU A 373 -15.38 -5.17 -18.70
N MET A 374 -15.78 -5.11 -17.42
CA MET A 374 -17.21 -5.02 -17.05
C MET A 374 -17.82 -3.71 -17.52
N ILE A 375 -17.08 -2.58 -17.46
CA ILE A 375 -17.55 -1.30 -17.98
C ILE A 375 -17.65 -1.36 -19.51
N ASP A 376 -16.65 -1.87 -20.20
CA ASP A 376 -16.63 -2.00 -21.67
C ASP A 376 -17.78 -2.88 -22.18
N ALA A 377 -18.12 -3.93 -21.43
CA ALA A 377 -19.27 -4.79 -21.68
C ALA A 377 -20.64 -4.10 -21.40
N GLY A 378 -20.66 -2.83 -21.01
CA GLY A 378 -21.87 -2.06 -20.76
C GLY A 378 -22.65 -2.47 -19.49
N LEU A 379 -22.02 -3.14 -18.52
CA LEU A 379 -22.65 -3.50 -17.26
C LEU A 379 -22.98 -2.24 -16.43
N SER A 380 -24.17 -2.22 -15.84
CA SER A 380 -24.56 -1.13 -14.94
C SER A 380 -23.67 -1.13 -13.70
N ILE A 381 -23.42 0.05 -13.11
CA ILE A 381 -22.62 0.15 -11.88
C ILE A 381 -23.22 -0.67 -10.74
N TYR A 382 -24.53 -0.78 -10.65
CA TYR A 382 -25.22 -1.61 -9.64
C TYR A 382 -24.91 -3.10 -9.83
N THR A 383 -24.89 -3.56 -11.09
CA THR A 383 -24.50 -4.94 -11.43
C THR A 383 -23.05 -5.18 -11.05
N ILE A 384 -22.16 -4.24 -11.35
CA ILE A 384 -20.72 -4.32 -10.99
C ILE A 384 -20.54 -4.41 -9.48
N VAL A 385 -21.23 -3.58 -8.70
CA VAL A 385 -21.20 -3.62 -7.21
C VAL A 385 -21.64 -5.00 -6.70
N ILE A 386 -22.74 -5.55 -7.23
CA ILE A 386 -23.26 -6.85 -6.80
C ILE A 386 -22.27 -7.98 -7.16
N VAL A 387 -21.80 -8.02 -8.41
CA VAL A 387 -20.86 -9.04 -8.89
C VAL A 387 -19.57 -8.99 -8.07
N PHE A 388 -19.06 -7.79 -7.81
CA PHE A 388 -17.85 -7.57 -7.06
C PHE A 388 -17.98 -8.00 -5.59
N GLY A 389 -19.06 -7.60 -4.91
CA GLY A 389 -19.32 -7.98 -3.52
C GLY A 389 -19.56 -9.49 -3.36
N LEU A 390 -20.30 -10.12 -4.30
CA LEU A 390 -20.49 -11.58 -4.32
C LEU A 390 -19.17 -12.31 -4.58
N PHE A 391 -18.36 -11.85 -5.53
CA PHE A 391 -17.02 -12.39 -5.77
C PHE A 391 -16.17 -12.39 -4.49
N LEU A 392 -16.16 -11.28 -3.76
CA LEU A 392 -15.45 -11.18 -2.49
C LEU A 392 -15.98 -12.19 -1.45
N SER A 393 -17.31 -12.21 -1.24
CA SER A 393 -17.94 -13.11 -0.28
C SER A 393 -17.67 -14.59 -0.60
N VAL A 394 -17.83 -14.98 -1.86
CA VAL A 394 -17.63 -16.37 -2.31
C VAL A 394 -16.17 -16.78 -2.18
N THR A 395 -15.24 -15.91 -2.58
CA THR A 395 -13.79 -16.19 -2.49
C THR A 395 -13.38 -16.33 -1.02
N MET A 396 -13.84 -15.45 -0.14
CA MET A 396 -13.53 -15.52 1.30
C MET A 396 -14.18 -16.75 1.95
N ALA A 397 -15.41 -17.12 1.57
CA ALA A 397 -16.06 -18.34 2.05
C ALA A 397 -15.32 -19.59 1.59
N TRP A 398 -14.85 -19.63 0.35
CA TRP A 398 -14.05 -20.74 -0.16
C TRP A 398 -12.72 -20.87 0.58
N LEU A 399 -11.99 -19.78 0.83
CA LEU A 399 -10.74 -19.77 1.60
C LEU A 399 -10.96 -20.27 3.03
N THR A 400 -12.04 -19.80 3.68
CA THR A 400 -12.42 -20.24 5.04
C THR A 400 -12.72 -21.75 5.09
N SER A 401 -13.49 -22.24 4.13
CA SER A 401 -13.86 -23.66 4.03
C SER A 401 -12.66 -24.54 3.73
N LYS A 402 -11.77 -24.10 2.85
CA LYS A 402 -10.54 -24.82 2.49
C LYS A 402 -9.64 -24.97 3.72
N HIS A 403 -9.37 -23.87 4.43
CA HIS A 403 -8.55 -23.90 5.64
C HIS A 403 -9.15 -24.83 6.71
N GLY A 404 -10.46 -24.81 6.91
CA GLY A 404 -11.14 -25.70 7.86
C GLY A 404 -10.97 -27.19 7.51
N ARG A 405 -10.96 -27.56 6.23
CA ARG A 405 -10.71 -28.93 5.76
C ARG A 405 -9.27 -29.38 5.98
N ASP A 406 -8.30 -28.52 5.66
CA ASP A 406 -6.88 -28.83 5.80
C ASP A 406 -6.49 -29.01 7.29
N ASN A 407 -7.05 -28.20 8.17
CA ASN A 407 -6.83 -28.32 9.61
C ASN A 407 -7.44 -29.61 10.21
N LYS A 408 -8.57 -30.10 9.67
CA LYS A 408 -9.16 -31.38 10.08
C LYS A 408 -8.32 -32.59 9.61
N LYS A 409 -7.70 -32.52 8.44
CA LYS A 409 -6.80 -33.57 7.92
C LYS A 409 -5.53 -33.66 8.75
N ASN A 410 -4.89 -32.53 9.07
CA ASN A 410 -3.67 -32.53 9.90
C ASN A 410 -3.87 -32.95 11.36
N LYS A 411 -5.09 -32.91 11.87
CA LYS A 411 -5.40 -33.43 13.21
C LYS A 411 -5.70 -34.95 13.24
N ARG A 412 -5.89 -35.55 12.06
CA ARG A 412 -6.18 -36.99 11.90
C ARG A 412 -4.98 -37.82 11.46
N SER A 413 -3.93 -37.19 10.97
CA SER A 413 -2.59 -37.75 10.72
C SER A 413 -1.68 -37.57 11.93
#